data_84205ad18bb45fccd89dbd9efbafd873
#
_entry.id   84205ad18bb45fccd89dbd9efbafd873
#
_cell.length_a   1.000
_cell.length_b   1.000
_cell.length_c   1.000
_cell.angle_alpha   90.00
_cell.angle_beta   90.00
_cell.angle_gamma   90.00
#
_symmetry.space_group_name_H-M   'P 1'
#
loop_
_entity.id
_entity.type
_entity.pdbx_description
1 polymer ?
#
loop_
_entity_poly.entity_id
_entity_poly.type
_entity_poly.pdbx_seq_one_letter_code
_entity_poly.pdbx_strand_id
1 'polypeptide(L)'
;MLALATFERDILLWIHTHLRFGALTPVMRVLSLLGDKGIFWIAVTLVLLAFRRTRRLGVYCAVSMVLTFLVVNCAVKPLVARTRPYDLFPEIQILAHAEHDFSVPSGHSANSFAVAWILFQMTRKAYGTSKVMFRRAGKPYGIAALVLAALIAFSRLYVGVHYPTDVLAGIVIAIALAEVTLHQLPPIEKKIARKKRAKRGTAKKKVQ
;
A
#
# COMPACT_ATOMS: atom_id res chain seq x y z
N MET A 1 18.81 8.16 -18.59
CA MET A 1 17.36 8.21 -18.30
C MET A 1 16.50 7.90 -19.54
N LEU A 2 16.74 8.51 -20.71
CA LEU A 2 15.93 8.30 -21.91
C LEU A 2 15.91 6.84 -22.39
N ALA A 3 17.07 6.15 -22.41
CA ALA A 3 17.15 4.75 -22.83
C ALA A 3 16.31 3.80 -21.95
N LEU A 4 16.31 4.02 -20.64
CA LEU A 4 15.45 3.26 -19.72
C LEU A 4 13.97 3.53 -20.00
N ALA A 5 13.59 4.80 -20.16
CA ALA A 5 12.21 5.17 -20.48
C ALA A 5 11.73 4.57 -21.81
N THR A 6 12.60 4.49 -22.83
CA THR A 6 12.29 3.85 -24.12
C THR A 6 12.06 2.34 -23.94
N PHE A 7 12.91 1.66 -23.18
CA PHE A 7 12.73 0.23 -22.88
C PHE A 7 11.43 -0.03 -22.13
N GLU A 8 11.10 0.78 -21.15
CA GLU A 8 9.86 0.67 -20.39
C GLU A 8 8.61 1.00 -21.22
N ARG A 9 8.74 1.96 -22.17
CA ARG A 9 7.70 2.23 -23.17
C ARG A 9 7.40 0.97 -23.98
N ASP A 10 8.43 0.27 -24.44
CA ASP A 10 8.25 -0.94 -25.26
C ASP A 10 7.53 -2.05 -24.48
N ILE A 11 7.81 -2.18 -23.17
CA ILE A 11 7.05 -3.07 -22.27
C ILE A 11 5.56 -2.63 -22.21
N LEU A 12 5.29 -1.34 -22.04
CA LEU A 12 3.92 -0.83 -22.00
C LEU A 12 3.20 -1.07 -23.30
N LEU A 13 3.83 -0.80 -24.44
CA LEU A 13 3.27 -1.07 -25.76
C LEU A 13 2.97 -2.56 -25.96
N TRP A 14 3.88 -3.43 -25.52
CA TRP A 14 3.63 -4.87 -25.55
C TRP A 14 2.40 -5.27 -24.71
N ILE A 15 2.26 -4.73 -23.48
CA ILE A 15 1.06 -4.96 -22.65
C ILE A 15 -0.19 -4.45 -23.37
N HIS A 16 -0.12 -3.27 -24.01
CA HIS A 16 -1.26 -2.68 -24.69
C HIS A 16 -1.70 -3.46 -25.93
N THR A 17 -0.74 -3.98 -26.69
CA THR A 17 -1.05 -4.71 -27.92
C THR A 17 -1.52 -6.14 -27.66
N HIS A 18 -0.97 -6.81 -26.62
CA HIS A 18 -1.23 -8.23 -26.39
C HIS A 18 -2.23 -8.52 -25.29
N LEU A 19 -2.38 -7.63 -24.29
CA LEU A 19 -3.23 -7.88 -23.13
C LEU A 19 -4.51 -7.03 -23.10
N ARG A 20 -4.60 -5.95 -23.87
CA ARG A 20 -5.82 -5.13 -23.94
C ARG A 20 -6.87 -5.78 -24.84
N PHE A 21 -7.76 -6.54 -24.24
CA PHE A 21 -8.91 -7.12 -24.91
C PHE A 21 -10.22 -6.88 -24.11
N GLY A 22 -11.37 -7.00 -24.82
CA GLY A 22 -12.67 -6.51 -24.33
C GLY A 22 -13.07 -6.95 -22.94
N ALA A 23 -12.82 -8.23 -22.56
CA ALA A 23 -13.23 -8.76 -21.27
C ALA A 23 -12.30 -8.31 -20.12
N LEU A 24 -10.99 -8.13 -20.36
CA LEU A 24 -10.01 -7.77 -19.34
C LEU A 24 -9.99 -6.28 -19.04
N THR A 25 -10.24 -5.45 -20.04
CA THR A 25 -10.18 -3.98 -19.90
C THR A 25 -11.10 -3.41 -18.80
N PRO A 26 -12.40 -3.77 -18.72
CA PRO A 26 -13.25 -3.28 -17.63
C PRO A 26 -12.76 -3.74 -16.25
N VAL A 27 -12.26 -4.97 -16.13
CA VAL A 27 -11.70 -5.48 -14.87
C VAL A 27 -10.49 -4.66 -14.43
N MET A 28 -9.56 -4.38 -15.35
CA MET A 28 -8.36 -3.59 -15.05
C MET A 28 -8.70 -2.13 -14.71
N ARG A 29 -9.72 -1.55 -15.34
CA ARG A 29 -10.23 -0.22 -14.98
C ARG A 29 -10.81 -0.21 -13.56
N VAL A 30 -11.63 -1.20 -13.19
CA VAL A 30 -12.18 -1.31 -11.84
C VAL A 30 -11.08 -1.49 -10.80
N LEU A 31 -10.09 -2.36 -11.05
CA LEU A 31 -8.93 -2.53 -10.17
C LEU A 31 -8.13 -1.22 -10.01
N SER A 32 -7.95 -0.48 -11.07
CA SER A 32 -7.30 0.83 -11.04
C SER A 32 -8.10 1.83 -10.18
N LEU A 33 -9.42 1.90 -10.34
CA LEU A 33 -10.31 2.74 -9.52
C LEU A 33 -10.30 2.35 -8.05
N LEU A 34 -10.25 1.05 -7.72
CA LEU A 34 -10.15 0.59 -6.33
C LEU A 34 -8.87 1.11 -5.65
N GLY A 35 -7.78 1.27 -6.40
CA GLY A 35 -6.54 1.84 -5.89
C GLY A 35 -6.54 3.37 -5.80
N ASP A 36 -7.52 4.05 -6.39
CA ASP A 36 -7.53 5.52 -6.48
C ASP A 36 -7.56 6.17 -5.11
N LYS A 37 -6.63 7.13 -4.91
CA LYS A 37 -6.42 7.85 -3.63
C LYS A 37 -6.30 6.94 -2.40
N GLY A 38 -6.16 5.62 -2.60
CA GLY A 38 -6.11 4.63 -1.52
C GLY A 38 -7.44 4.43 -0.78
N ILE A 39 -8.58 4.91 -1.33
CA ILE A 39 -9.90 4.93 -0.65
C ILE A 39 -10.31 3.53 -0.18
N PHE A 40 -10.14 2.52 -1.03
CA PHE A 40 -10.44 1.13 -0.66
C PHE A 40 -9.63 0.69 0.57
N TRP A 41 -8.34 0.95 0.59
CA TRP A 41 -7.45 0.55 1.68
C TRP A 41 -7.69 1.38 2.96
N ILE A 42 -8.09 2.65 2.81
CA ILE A 42 -8.56 3.48 3.92
C ILE A 42 -9.82 2.85 4.52
N ALA A 43 -10.81 2.48 3.71
CA ALA A 43 -12.04 1.84 4.18
C ALA A 43 -11.75 0.52 4.92
N VAL A 44 -10.90 -0.36 4.35
CA VAL A 44 -10.44 -1.59 5.02
C VAL A 44 -9.79 -1.27 6.37
N THR A 45 -8.92 -0.28 6.41
CA THR A 45 -8.22 0.13 7.65
C THR A 45 -9.21 0.67 8.70
N LEU A 46 -10.18 1.48 8.31
CA LEU A 46 -11.22 2.00 9.21
C LEU A 46 -12.11 0.87 9.77
N VAL A 47 -12.51 -0.09 8.94
CA VAL A 47 -13.24 -1.29 9.39
C VAL A 47 -12.41 -2.06 10.42
N LEU A 48 -11.12 -2.28 10.17
CA LEU A 48 -10.24 -2.96 11.13
C LEU A 48 -10.11 -2.19 12.45
N LEU A 49 -10.10 -0.86 12.42
CA LEU A 49 -10.04 0.01 13.60
C LEU A 49 -11.34 -0.01 14.41
N ALA A 50 -12.49 -0.13 13.77
CA ALA A 50 -13.80 -0.13 14.41
C ALA A 50 -13.98 -1.32 15.36
N PHE A 51 -13.51 -2.50 15.01
CA PHE A 51 -13.69 -3.70 15.82
C PHE A 51 -12.56 -3.90 16.83
N ARG A 52 -12.88 -4.10 18.10
CA ARG A 52 -11.89 -4.33 19.18
C ARG A 52 -10.90 -5.48 18.90
N ARG A 53 -11.36 -6.53 18.19
CA ARG A 53 -10.54 -7.72 17.87
C ARG A 53 -9.46 -7.44 16.82
N THR A 54 -9.73 -6.57 15.85
CA THR A 54 -8.86 -6.24 14.73
C THR A 54 -8.19 -4.87 14.87
N ARG A 55 -8.57 -4.07 15.87
CA ARG A 55 -8.10 -2.69 16.06
C ARG A 55 -6.58 -2.54 16.02
N ARG A 56 -5.86 -3.49 16.62
CA ARG A 56 -4.39 -3.45 16.57
C ARG A 56 -3.87 -3.57 15.13
N LEU A 57 -4.43 -4.50 14.36
CA LEU A 57 -4.11 -4.65 12.94
C LEU A 57 -4.41 -3.37 12.17
N GLY A 58 -5.59 -2.75 12.40
CA GLY A 58 -5.95 -1.47 11.82
C GLY A 58 -4.98 -0.34 12.16
N VAL A 59 -4.46 -0.28 13.40
CA VAL A 59 -3.44 0.72 13.78
C VAL A 59 -2.15 0.54 12.97
N TYR A 60 -1.69 -0.69 12.79
CA TYR A 60 -0.50 -0.98 11.98
C TYR A 60 -0.71 -0.61 10.51
N CYS A 61 -1.89 -0.93 9.94
CA CYS A 61 -2.25 -0.50 8.59
C CYS A 61 -2.26 1.02 8.46
N ALA A 62 -2.90 1.72 9.39
CA ALA A 62 -2.98 3.18 9.39
C ALA A 62 -1.59 3.84 9.45
N VAL A 63 -0.73 3.39 10.36
CA VAL A 63 0.64 3.93 10.48
C VAL A 63 1.44 3.67 9.21
N SER A 64 1.38 2.43 8.66
CA SER A 64 2.07 2.10 7.42
C SER A 64 1.59 2.96 6.25
N MET A 65 0.27 3.18 6.11
CA MET A 65 -0.30 4.05 5.06
C MET A 65 0.17 5.50 5.20
N VAL A 66 0.13 6.05 6.41
CA VAL A 66 0.56 7.44 6.65
C VAL A 66 2.04 7.61 6.34
N LEU A 67 2.91 6.70 6.80
CA LEU A 67 4.33 6.73 6.49
C LEU A 67 4.57 6.62 4.98
N THR A 68 3.87 5.70 4.31
CA THR A 68 3.97 5.52 2.86
C THR A 68 3.52 6.78 2.12
N PHE A 69 2.40 7.38 2.52
CA PHE A 69 1.92 8.63 1.94
C PHE A 69 2.96 9.76 2.07
N LEU A 70 3.51 9.96 3.25
CA LEU A 70 4.51 11.01 3.51
C LEU A 70 5.78 10.79 2.68
N VAL A 71 6.30 9.56 2.65
CA VAL A 71 7.53 9.26 1.90
C VAL A 71 7.28 9.32 0.39
N VAL A 72 6.25 8.67 -0.12
CA VAL A 72 5.97 8.57 -1.55
C VAL A 72 5.49 9.90 -2.12
N ASN A 73 4.44 10.49 -1.55
CA ASN A 73 3.81 11.65 -2.16
C ASN A 73 4.44 12.99 -1.75
N CYS A 74 4.91 13.12 -0.50
CA CYS A 74 5.44 14.39 -0.02
C CYS A 74 6.97 14.50 -0.19
N ALA A 75 7.70 13.36 -0.29
CA ALA A 75 9.16 13.40 -0.42
C ALA A 75 9.63 12.92 -1.80
N VAL A 76 9.39 11.65 -2.15
CA VAL A 76 10.03 11.02 -3.34
C VAL A 76 9.45 11.57 -4.65
N LYS A 77 8.14 11.74 -4.77
CA LYS A 77 7.52 12.27 -6.00
C LYS A 77 8.08 13.65 -6.40
N PRO A 78 8.06 14.67 -5.52
CA PRO A 78 8.59 15.99 -5.89
C PRO A 78 10.11 15.99 -6.10
N LEU A 79 10.84 15.12 -5.40
CA LEU A 79 12.30 15.03 -5.52
C LEU A 79 12.74 14.44 -6.86
N VAL A 80 12.07 13.40 -7.34
CA VAL A 80 12.41 12.69 -8.60
C VAL A 80 11.78 13.37 -9.82
N ALA A 81 10.58 13.94 -9.66
CA ALA A 81 9.84 14.73 -10.66
C ALA A 81 9.77 14.05 -12.06
N ARG A 82 9.58 12.72 -12.11
CA ARG A 82 9.56 11.95 -13.37
C ARG A 82 8.29 12.23 -14.17
N THR A 83 8.45 12.57 -15.45
CA THR A 83 7.34 12.71 -16.41
C THR A 83 6.64 11.37 -16.63
N ARG A 84 5.33 11.39 -16.79
CA ARG A 84 4.53 10.18 -17.03
C ARG A 84 4.68 9.63 -18.44
N PRO A 85 4.43 8.31 -18.64
CA PRO A 85 4.65 7.67 -19.94
C PRO A 85 3.81 8.29 -21.07
N TYR A 86 2.57 8.63 -20.83
CA TYR A 86 1.68 9.23 -21.83
C TYR A 86 2.00 10.69 -22.16
N ASP A 87 2.70 11.41 -21.27
CA ASP A 87 3.17 12.77 -21.54
C ASP A 87 4.47 12.76 -22.37
N LEU A 88 5.28 11.70 -22.24
CA LEU A 88 6.56 11.58 -22.95
C LEU A 88 6.40 10.83 -24.27
N PHE A 89 5.47 9.88 -24.36
CA PHE A 89 5.25 8.99 -25.51
C PHE A 89 3.80 9.07 -25.97
N PRO A 90 3.48 9.84 -27.03
CA PRO A 90 2.11 10.03 -27.52
C PRO A 90 1.41 8.74 -27.96
N GLU A 91 2.17 7.69 -28.31
CA GLU A 91 1.66 6.38 -28.64
C GLU A 91 1.06 5.60 -27.46
N ILE A 92 1.36 6.01 -26.21
CA ILE A 92 0.81 5.40 -25.00
C ILE A 92 -0.59 5.96 -24.76
N GLN A 93 -1.60 5.24 -25.20
CA GLN A 93 -2.99 5.57 -24.92
C GLN A 93 -3.39 5.17 -23.50
N ILE A 94 -3.87 6.13 -22.71
CA ILE A 94 -4.36 5.87 -21.35
C ILE A 94 -5.81 5.40 -21.35
N LEU A 95 -6.13 4.48 -20.42
CA LEU A 95 -7.49 3.97 -20.19
C LEU A 95 -8.06 4.44 -18.85
N ALA A 96 -7.39 5.37 -18.17
CA ALA A 96 -7.78 6.01 -16.92
C ALA A 96 -7.77 7.53 -17.08
N HIS A 97 -8.17 8.26 -16.03
CA HIS A 97 -7.99 9.71 -16.00
C HIS A 97 -6.50 10.07 -15.96
N ALA A 98 -6.12 11.13 -16.69
CA ALA A 98 -4.79 11.70 -16.59
C ALA A 98 -4.55 12.22 -15.16
N GLU A 99 -3.43 11.87 -14.58
CA GLU A 99 -3.02 12.33 -13.25
C GLU A 99 -2.09 13.55 -13.40
N HIS A 100 -2.22 14.54 -12.54
CA HIS A 100 -1.48 15.80 -12.61
C HIS A 100 -0.20 15.81 -11.77
N ASP A 101 0.14 14.70 -11.13
CA ASP A 101 1.34 14.54 -10.33
C ASP A 101 2.43 13.72 -11.05
N PHE A 102 3.63 13.66 -10.46
CA PHE A 102 4.77 12.94 -11.02
C PHE A 102 4.58 11.42 -11.03
N SER A 103 5.25 10.74 -12.00
CA SER A 103 5.07 9.32 -12.26
C SER A 103 5.64 8.43 -11.15
N VAL A 104 6.88 8.67 -10.69
CA VAL A 104 7.58 7.81 -9.74
C VAL A 104 7.51 8.36 -8.31
N PRO A 105 7.25 7.52 -7.30
CA PRO A 105 6.78 6.14 -7.36
C PRO A 105 5.26 6.06 -7.54
N SER A 106 4.74 4.89 -7.96
CA SER A 106 3.29 4.68 -8.08
C SER A 106 2.59 4.70 -6.72
N GLY A 107 1.74 5.69 -6.48
CA GLY A 107 0.97 5.83 -5.24
C GLY A 107 -0.04 4.70 -5.03
N HIS A 108 -0.69 4.22 -6.10
CA HIS A 108 -1.61 3.08 -6.08
C HIS A 108 -0.90 1.81 -5.60
N SER A 109 0.26 1.51 -6.17
CA SER A 109 1.07 0.36 -5.79
C SER A 109 1.55 0.48 -4.33
N ALA A 110 2.06 1.65 -3.97
CA ALA A 110 2.57 1.90 -2.63
C ALA A 110 1.50 1.77 -1.55
N ASN A 111 0.35 2.42 -1.70
CA ASN A 111 -0.75 2.34 -0.73
C ASN A 111 -1.31 0.92 -0.61
N SER A 112 -1.41 0.20 -1.73
CA SER A 112 -1.89 -1.17 -1.73
C SER A 112 -0.95 -2.10 -0.98
N PHE A 113 0.34 -2.05 -1.26
CA PHE A 113 1.32 -2.91 -0.60
C PHE A 113 1.58 -2.50 0.86
N ALA A 114 1.42 -1.22 1.23
CA ALA A 114 1.53 -0.78 2.62
C ALA A 114 0.55 -1.49 3.54
N VAL A 115 -0.70 -1.68 3.10
CA VAL A 115 -1.73 -2.39 3.88
C VAL A 115 -1.63 -3.89 3.70
N ALA A 116 -1.53 -4.37 2.46
CA ALA A 116 -1.51 -5.80 2.15
C ALA A 116 -0.34 -6.52 2.83
N TRP A 117 0.84 -5.90 2.91
CA TRP A 117 2.00 -6.45 3.58
C TRP A 117 1.79 -6.57 5.10
N ILE A 118 1.23 -5.54 5.74
CA ILE A 118 0.86 -5.60 7.16
C ILE A 118 -0.13 -6.73 7.42
N LEU A 119 -1.19 -6.84 6.61
CA LEU A 119 -2.18 -7.90 6.71
C LEU A 119 -1.51 -9.29 6.59
N PHE A 120 -0.68 -9.48 5.58
CA PHE A 120 0.04 -10.73 5.36
C PHE A 120 0.94 -11.10 6.53
N GLN A 121 1.81 -10.19 6.98
CA GLN A 121 2.76 -10.47 8.04
C GLN A 121 2.08 -10.71 9.39
N MET A 122 1.08 -9.91 9.75
CA MET A 122 0.39 -10.05 11.03
C MET A 122 -0.51 -11.29 11.08
N THR A 123 -1.03 -11.75 9.94
CA THR A 123 -1.78 -13.00 9.87
C THR A 123 -0.87 -14.23 9.81
N ARG A 124 0.36 -14.09 9.29
CA ARG A 124 1.36 -15.17 9.21
C ARG A 124 2.15 -15.34 10.51
N LYS A 125 2.67 -14.24 11.05
CA LYS A 125 3.44 -14.21 12.30
C LYS A 125 2.52 -13.74 13.42
N ALA A 126 2.44 -14.48 14.52
CA ALA A 126 1.71 -14.03 15.72
C ALA A 126 2.47 -12.85 16.37
N TYR A 127 2.37 -11.64 15.80
CA TYR A 127 2.91 -10.44 16.41
C TYR A 127 2.17 -10.13 17.73
N GLY A 128 2.58 -10.81 18.80
CA GLY A 128 2.28 -10.44 20.18
C GLY A 128 0.83 -10.47 20.64
N THR A 129 -0.09 -11.13 19.95
CA THR A 129 -1.46 -11.35 20.40
C THR A 129 -1.81 -12.82 20.45
N SER A 130 -2.18 -13.26 21.64
CA SER A 130 -2.32 -14.61 22.13
C SER A 130 -3.57 -15.35 21.63
N LYS A 131 -4.00 -15.23 20.39
CA LYS A 131 -5.13 -16.05 19.94
C LYS A 131 -4.83 -16.74 18.61
N VAL A 132 -4.47 -18.02 18.75
CA VAL A 132 -4.28 -19.05 17.71
C VAL A 132 -5.35 -19.03 16.60
N MET A 133 -6.58 -18.59 16.92
CA MET A 133 -7.71 -18.56 15.99
C MET A 133 -7.53 -17.55 14.85
N PHE A 134 -6.94 -16.37 15.11
CA PHE A 134 -6.69 -15.37 14.07
C PHE A 134 -5.55 -15.76 13.12
N ARG A 135 -4.62 -16.59 13.60
CA ARG A 135 -3.45 -17.07 12.84
C ARG A 135 -3.79 -18.12 11.78
N ARG A 136 -4.76 -19.03 12.03
CA ARG A 136 -5.19 -20.04 11.04
C ARG A 136 -6.20 -19.48 10.04
N ALA A 137 -7.21 -18.77 10.52
CA ALA A 137 -8.26 -18.18 9.67
C ALA A 137 -7.81 -16.94 8.90
N GLY A 138 -6.77 -16.24 9.35
CA GLY A 138 -6.30 -14.99 8.73
C GLY A 138 -5.34 -15.14 7.55
N LYS A 139 -4.63 -16.28 7.44
CA LYS A 139 -3.65 -16.48 6.35
C LYS A 139 -4.20 -16.27 4.94
N PRO A 140 -5.37 -16.84 4.57
CA PRO A 140 -5.94 -16.63 3.24
C PRO A 140 -6.27 -15.16 2.96
N TYR A 141 -6.73 -14.41 3.96
CA TYR A 141 -7.01 -12.96 3.79
C TYR A 141 -5.74 -12.13 3.56
N GLY A 142 -4.64 -12.46 4.21
CA GLY A 142 -3.35 -11.82 3.97
C GLY A 142 -2.82 -12.08 2.56
N ILE A 143 -2.94 -13.32 2.08
CA ILE A 143 -2.57 -13.68 0.70
C ILE A 143 -3.50 -13.00 -0.30
N ALA A 144 -4.81 -13.02 -0.09
CA ALA A 144 -5.78 -12.35 -0.95
C ALA A 144 -5.52 -10.84 -1.05
N ALA A 145 -5.14 -10.20 0.07
CA ALA A 145 -4.75 -8.80 0.07
C ALA A 145 -3.50 -8.53 -0.79
N LEU A 146 -2.48 -9.39 -0.72
CA LEU A 146 -1.28 -9.29 -1.58
C LEU A 146 -1.61 -9.50 -3.05
N VAL A 147 -2.45 -10.49 -3.37
CA VAL A 147 -2.90 -10.72 -4.75
C VAL A 147 -3.66 -9.51 -5.27
N LEU A 148 -4.59 -8.96 -4.49
CA LEU A 148 -5.33 -7.75 -4.87
C LEU A 148 -4.39 -6.56 -5.06
N ALA A 149 -3.41 -6.36 -4.16
CA ALA A 149 -2.42 -5.30 -4.29
C ALA A 149 -1.58 -5.45 -5.57
N ALA A 150 -1.19 -6.68 -5.92
CA ALA A 150 -0.46 -6.97 -7.15
C ALA A 150 -1.32 -6.70 -8.40
N LEU A 151 -2.59 -7.07 -8.37
CA LEU A 151 -3.53 -6.78 -9.45
C LEU A 151 -3.76 -5.27 -9.63
N ILE A 152 -3.92 -4.51 -8.53
CA ILE A 152 -4.01 -3.05 -8.57
C ILE A 152 -2.71 -2.46 -9.13
N ALA A 153 -1.54 -2.92 -8.69
CA ALA A 153 -0.26 -2.47 -9.19
C ALA A 153 -0.09 -2.74 -10.70
N PHE A 154 -0.44 -3.95 -11.15
CA PHE A 154 -0.40 -4.30 -12.57
C PHE A 154 -1.40 -3.48 -13.40
N SER A 155 -2.58 -3.19 -12.85
CA SER A 155 -3.57 -2.37 -13.55
C SER A 155 -3.02 -1.00 -13.97
N ARG A 156 -2.02 -0.44 -13.25
CA ARG A 156 -1.42 0.86 -13.57
C ARG A 156 -0.55 0.82 -14.84
N LEU A 157 0.07 -0.33 -15.11
CA LEU A 157 0.77 -0.60 -16.38
C LEU A 157 -0.23 -0.80 -17.50
N TYR A 158 -1.28 -1.59 -17.23
CA TYR A 158 -2.33 -1.89 -18.18
C TYR A 158 -3.07 -0.63 -18.66
N VAL A 159 -3.41 0.29 -17.76
CA VAL A 159 -4.08 1.55 -18.13
C VAL A 159 -3.11 2.61 -18.67
N GLY A 160 -1.79 2.38 -18.64
CA GLY A 160 -0.79 3.21 -19.30
C GLY A 160 -0.33 4.46 -18.54
N VAL A 161 -0.51 4.52 -17.23
CA VAL A 161 -0.24 5.74 -16.44
C VAL A 161 1.06 5.71 -15.65
N HIS A 162 1.73 4.56 -15.55
CA HIS A 162 3.01 4.38 -14.85
C HIS A 162 3.96 3.48 -15.64
N TYR A 163 5.24 3.70 -15.47
CA TYR A 163 6.29 2.78 -15.93
C TYR A 163 6.44 1.58 -14.99
N PRO A 164 6.99 0.44 -15.47
CA PRO A 164 7.29 -0.71 -14.62
C PRO A 164 8.12 -0.37 -13.38
N THR A 165 9.15 0.47 -13.52
CA THR A 165 9.99 0.88 -12.39
C THR A 165 9.26 1.77 -11.38
N ASP A 166 8.26 2.56 -11.79
CA ASP A 166 7.45 3.35 -10.85
C ASP A 166 6.63 2.43 -9.93
N VAL A 167 6.07 1.38 -10.52
CA VAL A 167 5.30 0.35 -9.81
C VAL A 167 6.22 -0.40 -8.84
N LEU A 168 7.36 -0.87 -9.30
CA LEU A 168 8.33 -1.58 -8.47
C LEU A 168 8.87 -0.70 -7.33
N ALA A 169 9.21 0.56 -7.60
CA ALA A 169 9.64 1.51 -6.58
C ALA A 169 8.57 1.70 -5.51
N GLY A 170 7.30 1.87 -5.91
CA GLY A 170 6.19 1.99 -4.98
C GLY A 170 6.05 0.76 -4.08
N ILE A 171 6.16 -0.45 -4.65
CA ILE A 171 6.09 -1.72 -3.92
C ILE A 171 7.24 -1.83 -2.90
N VAL A 172 8.48 -1.60 -3.34
CA VAL A 172 9.67 -1.73 -2.49
C VAL A 172 9.63 -0.75 -1.32
N ILE A 173 9.31 0.53 -1.58
CA ILE A 173 9.18 1.55 -0.53
C ILE A 173 8.09 1.16 0.46
N ALA A 174 6.92 0.74 -0.02
CA ALA A 174 5.81 0.36 0.85
C ALA A 174 6.13 -0.83 1.75
N ILE A 175 6.76 -1.88 1.20
CA ILE A 175 7.19 -3.05 1.97
C ILE A 175 8.23 -2.65 3.03
N ALA A 176 9.21 -1.84 2.67
CA ALA A 176 10.23 -1.38 3.61
C ALA A 176 9.60 -0.58 4.78
N LEU A 177 8.68 0.35 4.49
CA LEU A 177 7.99 1.14 5.51
C LEU A 177 7.02 0.30 6.35
N ALA A 178 6.38 -0.71 5.76
CA ALA A 178 5.57 -1.67 6.49
C ALA A 178 6.43 -2.51 7.46
N GLU A 179 7.61 -2.98 7.06
CA GLU A 179 8.54 -3.67 7.95
C GLU A 179 9.03 -2.74 9.07
N VAL A 180 9.40 -1.49 8.78
CA VAL A 180 9.73 -0.49 9.82
C VAL A 180 8.57 -0.35 10.80
N THR A 181 7.33 -0.26 10.32
CA THR A 181 6.12 -0.19 11.15
C THR A 181 6.00 -1.42 12.06
N LEU A 182 6.18 -2.62 11.52
CA LEU A 182 6.10 -3.89 12.26
C LEU A 182 7.17 -4.01 13.35
N HIS A 183 8.37 -3.47 13.12
CA HIS A 183 9.46 -3.52 14.07
C HIS A 183 9.40 -2.42 15.14
N GLN A 184 8.98 -1.21 14.78
CA GLN A 184 9.03 -0.04 15.69
C GLN A 184 7.77 0.12 16.55
N LEU A 185 6.59 -0.27 16.09
CA LEU A 185 5.36 -0.11 16.86
C LEU A 185 5.29 -0.97 18.15
N PRO A 186 5.72 -2.25 18.18
CA PRO A 186 5.64 -3.08 19.38
C PRO A 186 6.39 -2.50 20.61
N PRO A 187 7.63 -1.99 20.51
CA PRO A 187 8.29 -1.37 21.65
C PRO A 187 7.60 -0.08 22.11
N ILE A 188 7.04 0.72 21.18
CA ILE A 188 6.29 1.93 21.50
C ILE A 188 5.01 1.58 22.27
N GLU A 189 4.25 0.58 21.82
CA GLU A 189 3.06 0.09 22.52
C GLU A 189 3.38 -0.36 23.96
N LYS A 190 4.48 -1.12 24.14
CA LYS A 190 4.94 -1.55 25.48
C LYS A 190 5.28 -0.35 26.38
N LYS A 191 5.97 0.65 25.84
CA LYS A 191 6.33 1.87 26.59
C LYS A 191 5.09 2.66 27.03
N ILE A 192 4.11 2.81 26.14
CA ILE A 192 2.83 3.49 26.45
C ILE A 192 2.05 2.71 27.52
N ALA A 193 1.97 1.39 27.40
CA ALA A 193 1.27 0.54 28.37
C ALA A 193 1.91 0.63 29.79
N ARG A 194 3.26 0.64 29.87
CA ARG A 194 3.99 0.83 31.12
C ARG A 194 3.68 2.19 31.77
N LYS A 195 3.71 3.28 30.99
CA LYS A 195 3.38 4.62 31.48
C LYS A 195 1.93 4.72 32.01
N LYS A 196 0.96 4.11 31.29
CA LYS A 196 -0.44 4.07 31.74
C LYS A 196 -0.62 3.30 33.05
N ARG A 197 0.09 2.17 33.23
CA ARG A 197 0.06 1.38 34.48
C ARG A 197 0.65 2.16 35.65
N ALA A 198 1.79 2.83 35.46
CA ALA A 198 2.42 3.66 36.48
C ALA A 198 1.50 4.80 36.94
N LYS A 199 0.87 5.55 36.02
CA LYS A 199 -0.09 6.61 36.34
C LYS A 199 -1.31 6.10 37.15
N ARG A 200 -1.82 4.90 36.80
CA ARG A 200 -2.95 4.30 37.55
C ARG A 200 -2.54 3.86 38.97
N GLY A 201 -1.31 3.37 39.14
CA GLY A 201 -0.79 2.99 40.44
C GLY A 201 -0.61 4.18 41.39
N THR A 202 -0.09 5.32 40.87
CA THR A 202 0.05 6.56 41.65
C THR A 202 -1.31 7.19 41.98
N ALA A 203 -2.29 7.12 41.08
CA ALA A 203 -3.64 7.62 41.35
C ALA A 203 -4.35 6.82 42.46
N LYS A 204 -4.19 5.48 42.49
CA LYS A 204 -4.75 4.66 43.60
C LYS A 204 -4.12 4.93 44.96
N LYS A 205 -2.81 5.23 45.02
CA LYS A 205 -2.13 5.56 46.27
C LYS A 205 -2.47 6.95 46.86
N LYS A 206 -3.05 7.86 46.05
CA LYS A 206 -3.49 9.19 46.51
C LYS A 206 -4.92 9.23 47.08
N VAL A 207 -5.69 8.14 46.91
CA VAL A 207 -7.10 8.02 47.34
C VAL A 207 -7.24 7.13 48.58
N GLN A 208 -6.13 6.53 49.03
CA GLN A 208 -5.96 5.90 50.36
C GLN A 208 -5.24 6.84 51.31
#